data_87cb97e2ee081f529d88f7b91c67b5e0
#
_entry.id   87cb97e2ee081f529d88f7b91c67b5e0
#
_cell.length_a   1.000
_cell.length_b   1.000
_cell.length_c   1.000
_cell.angle_alpha   90.00
_cell.angle_beta   90.00
_cell.angle_gamma   90.00
#
_symmetry.space_group_name_H-M   'P 1'
#
loop_
_entity.id
_entity.type
_entity.pdbx_description
1 polymer ?
#
loop_
_entity_poly.entity_id
_entity_poly.type
_entity_poly.pdbx_seq_one_letter_code
_entity_poly.pdbx_strand_id
1 'polypeptide(L)'
;MKGITTVAANLSGRRVAFLVAPEGVERVELTEPWKAVQEAGGQPELVSTQSGNVQSFDHLDKSDTFTVDRVVSEANVGDYDALVLPGGVANPDFLRMNTAAVNFARGFFEQAKPVAAICHAPWTLIEADVVRGRRLTSWPSLQTDLRNAGAEWVDEEVVVDQGLVTSRNPDDLPAFKAKLLEEFAEGKDRAASV
;
A
#
# COMPACT_ATOMS: atom_id res chain seq x y z
N MET A 1 -1.57 30.09 -22.99
CA MET A 1 -1.82 28.97 -22.05
C MET A 1 -0.86 27.86 -22.40
N LYS A 2 0.17 27.63 -21.59
CA LYS A 2 1.06 26.47 -21.75
C LYS A 2 0.34 25.28 -21.13
N GLY A 3 -0.10 24.33 -21.97
CA GLY A 3 -0.64 23.07 -21.49
C GLY A 3 0.44 22.34 -20.69
N ILE A 4 0.17 22.08 -19.41
CA ILE A 4 0.97 21.18 -18.58
C ILE A 4 0.71 19.78 -19.15
N THR A 5 1.61 19.29 -19.97
CA THR A 5 1.60 17.89 -20.39
C THR A 5 1.99 17.08 -19.14
N THR A 6 1.01 16.53 -18.44
CA THR A 6 1.28 15.56 -17.37
C THR A 6 1.92 14.35 -18.05
N VAL A 7 3.20 14.18 -17.88
CA VAL A 7 3.90 12.97 -18.35
C VAL A 7 3.31 11.81 -17.56
N ALA A 8 2.74 10.83 -18.26
CA ALA A 8 2.21 9.64 -17.60
C ALA A 8 3.35 8.96 -16.82
N ALA A 9 3.07 8.58 -15.57
CA ALA A 9 4.04 7.88 -14.74
C ALA A 9 4.50 6.60 -15.44
N ASN A 10 5.80 6.37 -15.49
CA ASN A 10 6.39 5.19 -16.12
C ASN A 10 7.06 4.32 -15.04
N LEU A 11 6.55 3.12 -14.85
CA LEU A 11 7.05 2.13 -13.90
C LEU A 11 7.82 0.98 -14.58
N SER A 12 8.29 1.17 -15.82
CA SER A 12 9.06 0.13 -16.52
C SER A 12 10.26 -0.34 -15.69
N GLY A 13 10.36 -1.66 -15.48
CA GLY A 13 11.39 -2.28 -14.66
C GLY A 13 11.19 -2.15 -13.14
N ARG A 14 10.10 -1.52 -12.67
CA ARG A 14 9.78 -1.45 -11.24
C ARG A 14 8.99 -2.69 -10.81
N ARG A 15 9.41 -3.32 -9.72
CA ARG A 15 8.69 -4.40 -9.06
C ARG A 15 7.95 -3.85 -7.85
N VAL A 16 6.65 -4.10 -7.79
CA VAL A 16 5.77 -3.59 -6.75
C VAL A 16 5.15 -4.75 -5.98
N ALA A 17 5.46 -4.83 -4.69
CA ALA A 17 4.83 -5.81 -3.80
C ALA A 17 3.43 -5.34 -3.39
N PHE A 18 2.45 -6.25 -3.44
CA PHE A 18 1.13 -6.09 -2.87
C PHE A 18 1.01 -7.07 -1.72
N LEU A 19 1.05 -6.58 -0.48
CA LEU A 19 1.04 -7.42 0.72
C LEU A 19 -0.39 -7.54 1.25
N VAL A 20 -0.88 -8.77 1.33
CA VAL A 20 -2.22 -9.11 1.82
C VAL A 20 -2.19 -10.34 2.71
N ALA A 21 -3.17 -10.43 3.62
CA ALA A 21 -3.45 -11.65 4.37
C ALA A 21 -4.13 -12.69 3.46
N PRO A 22 -4.25 -13.96 3.89
CA PRO A 22 -4.92 -15.00 3.12
C PRO A 22 -6.40 -14.73 2.84
N GLU A 23 -7.02 -13.87 3.64
CA GLU A 23 -8.41 -13.45 3.47
C GLU A 23 -8.65 -12.05 4.01
N GLY A 24 -9.76 -11.44 3.59
CA GLY A 24 -10.24 -10.18 4.15
C GLY A 24 -9.85 -8.92 3.40
N VAL A 25 -9.12 -9.02 2.27
CA VAL A 25 -8.79 -7.86 1.45
C VAL A 25 -10.01 -7.34 0.69
N GLU A 26 -10.21 -6.03 0.68
CA GLU A 26 -11.21 -5.39 -0.17
C GLU A 26 -10.78 -5.51 -1.64
N ARG A 27 -11.61 -6.16 -2.47
CA ARG A 27 -11.26 -6.53 -3.84
C ARG A 27 -10.81 -5.36 -4.69
N VAL A 28 -11.57 -4.28 -4.71
CA VAL A 28 -11.26 -3.13 -5.56
C VAL A 28 -9.99 -2.39 -5.13
N GLU A 29 -9.66 -2.42 -3.84
CA GLU A 29 -8.43 -1.82 -3.30
C GLU A 29 -7.18 -2.65 -3.62
N LEU A 30 -7.34 -3.92 -3.98
CA LEU A 30 -6.30 -4.75 -4.55
C LEU A 30 -6.24 -4.60 -6.08
N THR A 31 -7.36 -4.79 -6.77
CA THR A 31 -7.40 -4.92 -8.23
C THR A 31 -7.17 -3.62 -8.98
N GLU A 32 -7.69 -2.50 -8.49
CA GLU A 32 -7.57 -1.21 -9.17
C GLU A 32 -6.12 -0.66 -9.12
N PRO A 33 -5.42 -0.63 -7.97
CA PRO A 33 -4.01 -0.27 -7.95
C PRO A 33 -3.11 -1.26 -8.72
N TRP A 34 -3.43 -2.55 -8.67
CA TRP A 34 -2.71 -3.58 -9.42
C TRP A 34 -2.73 -3.29 -10.91
N LYS A 35 -3.93 -3.05 -11.46
CA LYS A 35 -4.12 -2.69 -12.85
C LYS A 35 -3.39 -1.40 -13.22
N ALA A 36 -3.47 -0.38 -12.36
CA ALA A 36 -2.77 0.88 -12.59
C ALA A 36 -1.24 0.71 -12.69
N VAL A 37 -0.65 -0.13 -11.81
CA VAL A 37 0.78 -0.46 -11.86
C VAL A 37 1.13 -1.19 -13.16
N GLN A 38 0.32 -2.17 -13.58
CA GLN A 38 0.54 -2.89 -14.85
C GLN A 38 0.44 -1.96 -16.06
N GLU A 39 -0.56 -1.12 -16.13
CA GLU A 39 -0.76 -0.15 -17.22
C GLU A 39 0.37 0.88 -17.30
N ALA A 40 1.00 1.20 -16.18
CA ALA A 40 2.19 2.06 -16.13
C ALA A 40 3.50 1.30 -16.46
N GLY A 41 3.44 0.01 -16.80
CA GLY A 41 4.60 -0.81 -17.15
C GLY A 41 5.32 -1.45 -15.97
N GLY A 42 4.80 -1.34 -14.75
CA GLY A 42 5.32 -1.98 -13.55
C GLY A 42 4.99 -3.47 -13.48
N GLN A 43 5.65 -4.17 -12.59
CA GLN A 43 5.48 -5.60 -12.33
C GLN A 43 4.94 -5.80 -10.91
N PRO A 44 3.61 -5.92 -10.74
CA PRO A 44 3.04 -6.23 -9.44
C PRO A 44 3.24 -7.70 -9.10
N GLU A 45 3.44 -7.99 -7.81
CA GLU A 45 3.59 -9.33 -7.26
C GLU A 45 2.75 -9.45 -5.98
N LEU A 46 1.91 -10.48 -5.88
CA LEU A 46 1.05 -10.73 -4.73
C LEU A 46 1.83 -11.49 -3.66
N VAL A 47 2.09 -10.82 -2.56
CA VAL A 47 2.80 -11.36 -1.40
C VAL A 47 1.79 -11.59 -0.28
N SER A 48 1.82 -12.78 0.31
CA SER A 48 0.93 -13.13 1.43
C SER A 48 1.66 -13.92 2.51
N THR A 49 1.00 -14.12 3.65
CA THR A 49 1.59 -14.84 4.79
C THR A 49 1.63 -16.35 4.60
N GLN A 50 0.91 -16.87 3.59
CA GLN A 50 0.93 -18.29 3.21
C GLN A 50 0.69 -18.45 1.71
N SER A 51 1.08 -19.60 1.17
CA SER A 51 0.86 -19.97 -0.23
C SER A 51 -0.61 -20.32 -0.50
N GLY A 52 -0.95 -20.43 -1.78
CA GLY A 52 -2.30 -20.79 -2.23
C GLY A 52 -3.05 -19.57 -2.74
N ASN A 53 -4.30 -19.39 -2.33
CA ASN A 53 -5.16 -18.32 -2.79
C ASN A 53 -5.54 -17.37 -1.67
N VAL A 54 -5.62 -16.09 -2.00
CA VAL A 54 -6.18 -15.04 -1.16
C VAL A 54 -7.67 -14.90 -1.47
N GLN A 55 -8.52 -14.93 -0.44
CA GLN A 55 -9.94 -14.64 -0.56
C GLN A 55 -10.20 -13.15 -0.41
N SER A 56 -10.66 -12.50 -1.45
CA SER A 56 -11.11 -11.10 -1.38
C SER A 56 -12.58 -10.98 -1.00
N PHE A 57 -12.94 -9.75 -0.66
CA PHE A 57 -14.30 -9.39 -0.26
C PHE A 57 -14.76 -8.13 -0.99
N ASP A 58 -16.06 -8.06 -1.25
CA ASP A 58 -16.78 -6.84 -1.55
C ASP A 58 -17.53 -6.45 -0.28
N HIS A 59 -16.92 -5.61 0.56
CA HIS A 59 -17.31 -5.31 1.94
C HIS A 59 -17.34 -6.56 2.84
N LEU A 60 -18.49 -7.16 3.08
CA LEU A 60 -18.67 -8.34 3.92
C LEU A 60 -18.92 -9.62 3.11
N ASP A 61 -19.14 -9.50 1.82
CA ASP A 61 -19.43 -10.63 0.94
C ASP A 61 -18.16 -11.16 0.29
N LYS A 62 -18.00 -12.48 0.29
CA LYS A 62 -16.88 -13.13 -0.42
C LYS A 62 -16.98 -12.84 -1.91
N SER A 63 -15.83 -12.51 -2.49
CA SER A 63 -15.66 -12.19 -3.91
C SER A 63 -14.60 -13.10 -4.54
N ASP A 64 -13.84 -12.59 -5.50
CA ASP A 64 -12.83 -13.33 -6.25
C ASP A 64 -11.69 -13.85 -5.35
N THR A 65 -11.00 -14.87 -5.83
CA THR A 65 -9.75 -15.36 -5.25
C THR A 65 -8.56 -15.03 -6.14
N PHE A 66 -7.40 -14.81 -5.53
CA PHE A 66 -6.16 -14.47 -6.23
C PHE A 66 -5.04 -15.39 -5.78
N THR A 67 -4.28 -15.92 -6.75
CA THR A 67 -3.14 -16.80 -6.45
C THR A 67 -1.98 -15.99 -5.88
N VAL A 68 -1.42 -16.46 -4.77
CA VAL A 68 -0.23 -15.89 -4.15
C VAL A 68 0.99 -16.17 -5.01
N ASP A 69 1.75 -15.13 -5.35
CA ASP A 69 2.99 -15.26 -6.09
C ASP A 69 4.17 -15.63 -5.18
N ARG A 70 4.18 -15.08 -3.96
CA ARG A 70 5.27 -15.28 -3.00
C ARG A 70 4.80 -15.25 -1.55
N VAL A 71 5.33 -16.13 -0.72
CA VAL A 71 5.13 -16.09 0.72
C VAL A 71 6.06 -15.05 1.33
N VAL A 72 5.54 -14.23 2.24
CA VAL A 72 6.28 -13.08 2.81
C VAL A 72 7.57 -13.49 3.55
N SER A 73 7.60 -14.69 4.14
CA SER A 73 8.82 -15.21 4.79
C SER A 73 9.97 -15.51 3.81
N GLU A 74 9.67 -15.60 2.51
CA GLU A 74 10.61 -15.84 1.42
C GLU A 74 10.85 -14.57 0.58
N ALA A 75 10.13 -13.48 0.87
CA ALA A 75 10.24 -12.23 0.16
C ALA A 75 11.35 -11.35 0.77
N ASN A 76 12.17 -10.75 -0.09
CA ASN A 76 13.17 -9.79 0.33
C ASN A 76 12.75 -8.38 -0.12
N VAL A 77 12.73 -7.41 0.81
CA VAL A 77 12.42 -6.01 0.48
C VAL A 77 13.33 -5.45 -0.61
N GLY A 78 14.58 -5.93 -0.68
CA GLY A 78 15.55 -5.56 -1.73
C GLY A 78 15.11 -5.90 -3.15
N ASP A 79 14.20 -6.87 -3.32
CA ASP A 79 13.71 -7.31 -4.62
C ASP A 79 12.60 -6.40 -5.19
N TYR A 80 12.11 -5.44 -4.41
CA TYR A 80 10.99 -4.57 -4.77
C TYR A 80 11.38 -3.09 -4.70
N ASP A 81 10.72 -2.29 -5.53
CA ASP A 81 10.90 -0.84 -5.59
C ASP A 81 9.84 -0.10 -4.77
N ALA A 82 8.67 -0.69 -4.54
CA ALA A 82 7.56 -0.08 -3.84
C ALA A 82 6.63 -1.13 -3.21
N LEU A 83 5.79 -0.70 -2.27
CA LEU A 83 4.80 -1.52 -1.57
C LEU A 83 3.41 -0.91 -1.68
N VAL A 84 2.41 -1.74 -1.98
CA VAL A 84 0.99 -1.42 -1.82
C VAL A 84 0.40 -2.27 -0.70
N LEU A 85 -0.32 -1.62 0.20
CA LEU A 85 -1.10 -2.23 1.27
C LEU A 85 -2.58 -1.95 1.00
N PRO A 86 -3.31 -2.87 0.35
CA PRO A 86 -4.77 -2.78 0.23
C PRO A 86 -5.45 -2.87 1.60
N GLY A 87 -6.68 -2.39 1.67
CA GLY A 87 -7.46 -2.41 2.91
C GLY A 87 -8.36 -3.64 3.04
N GLY A 88 -9.62 -3.41 3.37
CA GLY A 88 -10.51 -4.35 4.01
C GLY A 88 -10.28 -4.33 5.52
N VAL A 89 -11.24 -4.80 6.30
CA VAL A 89 -11.10 -4.79 7.77
C VAL A 89 -10.22 -5.93 8.25
N ALA A 90 -10.52 -7.16 7.83
CA ALA A 90 -9.84 -8.36 8.32
C ALA A 90 -8.40 -8.48 7.78
N ASN A 91 -8.14 -8.02 6.55
CA ASN A 91 -6.83 -8.12 5.94
C ASN A 91 -5.70 -7.50 6.79
N PRO A 92 -5.71 -6.20 7.13
CA PRO A 92 -4.66 -5.62 7.98
C PRO A 92 -4.72 -6.11 9.43
N ASP A 93 -5.88 -6.53 9.92
CA ASP A 93 -5.99 -7.10 11.26
C ASP A 93 -5.23 -8.44 11.36
N PHE A 94 -5.32 -9.30 10.35
CA PHE A 94 -4.50 -10.51 10.26
C PHE A 94 -3.01 -10.20 10.03
N LEU A 95 -2.70 -9.26 9.13
CA LEU A 95 -1.31 -8.91 8.82
C LEU A 95 -0.55 -8.39 10.05
N ARG A 96 -1.17 -7.56 10.88
CA ARG A 96 -0.53 -6.97 12.06
C ARG A 96 -0.12 -8.02 13.11
N MET A 97 -0.72 -9.21 13.09
CA MET A 97 -0.34 -10.34 13.96
C MET A 97 0.79 -11.19 13.40
N ASN A 98 1.18 -11.00 12.15
CA ASN A 98 2.25 -11.76 11.50
C ASN A 98 3.55 -10.96 11.49
N THR A 99 4.53 -11.40 12.29
CA THR A 99 5.82 -10.70 12.45
C THR A 99 6.58 -10.55 11.13
N ALA A 100 6.55 -11.55 10.25
CA ALA A 100 7.23 -11.46 8.95
C ALA A 100 6.58 -10.39 8.05
N ALA A 101 5.24 -10.31 8.03
CA ALA A 101 4.50 -9.29 7.28
C ALA A 101 4.78 -7.88 7.80
N VAL A 102 4.77 -7.69 9.13
CA VAL A 102 5.07 -6.41 9.77
C VAL A 102 6.51 -5.97 9.47
N ASN A 103 7.48 -6.87 9.60
CA ASN A 103 8.88 -6.58 9.31
C ASN A 103 9.11 -6.30 7.82
N PHE A 104 8.42 -7.01 6.94
CA PHE A 104 8.47 -6.74 5.50
C PHE A 104 7.97 -5.33 5.17
N ALA A 105 6.82 -4.93 5.71
CA ALA A 105 6.30 -3.57 5.53
C ALA A 105 7.27 -2.51 6.10
N ARG A 106 7.79 -2.71 7.32
CA ARG A 106 8.79 -1.81 7.95
C ARG A 106 10.02 -1.62 7.09
N GLY A 107 10.52 -2.68 6.48
CA GLY A 107 11.72 -2.66 5.66
C GLY A 107 11.67 -1.70 4.46
N PHE A 108 10.48 -1.39 3.93
CA PHE A 108 10.33 -0.37 2.88
C PHE A 108 10.63 1.03 3.41
N PHE A 109 10.19 1.34 4.63
CA PHE A 109 10.50 2.62 5.29
C PHE A 109 11.99 2.73 5.65
N GLU A 110 12.58 1.65 6.15
CA GLU A 110 14.02 1.59 6.47
C GLU A 110 14.90 1.79 5.23
N GLN A 111 14.44 1.34 4.06
CA GLN A 111 15.12 1.50 2.78
C GLN A 111 14.65 2.74 2.00
N ALA A 112 13.88 3.62 2.62
CA ALA A 112 13.31 4.83 2.00
C ALA A 112 12.58 4.56 0.67
N LYS A 113 11.90 3.41 0.57
CA LYS A 113 11.09 3.03 -0.59
C LYS A 113 9.64 3.50 -0.41
N PRO A 114 8.97 3.92 -1.49
CA PRO A 114 7.60 4.41 -1.38
C PRO A 114 6.62 3.30 -1.01
N VAL A 115 5.63 3.69 -0.22
CA VAL A 115 4.55 2.83 0.28
C VAL A 115 3.21 3.51 0.04
N ALA A 116 2.23 2.78 -0.46
CA ALA A 116 0.85 3.24 -0.61
C ALA A 116 -0.09 2.36 0.22
N ALA A 117 -0.90 2.97 1.08
CA ALA A 117 -1.83 2.26 1.97
C ALA A 117 -3.21 2.90 1.93
N ILE A 118 -4.26 2.10 1.86
CA ILE A 118 -5.64 2.59 1.77
C ILE A 118 -6.53 1.95 2.83
N CYS A 119 -7.55 2.69 3.26
CA CYS A 119 -8.64 2.21 4.13
C CYS A 119 -8.11 1.79 5.52
N HIS A 120 -8.25 0.51 5.89
CA HIS A 120 -7.77 -0.02 7.17
C HIS A 120 -6.28 -0.45 7.14
N ALA A 121 -5.63 -0.41 5.99
CA ALA A 121 -4.23 -0.82 5.85
C ALA A 121 -3.25 -0.14 6.84
N PRO A 122 -3.44 1.13 7.27
CA PRO A 122 -2.57 1.74 8.27
C PRO A 122 -2.48 1.02 9.62
N TRP A 123 -3.36 0.10 9.97
CA TRP A 123 -3.16 -0.76 11.15
C TRP A 123 -1.87 -1.56 11.08
N THR A 124 -1.52 -2.05 9.89
CA THR A 124 -0.23 -2.73 9.69
C THR A 124 0.95 -1.77 9.88
N LEU A 125 0.81 -0.52 9.47
CA LEU A 125 1.83 0.52 9.65
C LEU A 125 1.98 0.95 11.12
N ILE A 126 0.90 0.95 11.90
CA ILE A 126 0.95 1.18 13.35
C ILE A 126 1.80 0.09 14.02
N GLU A 127 1.54 -1.18 13.69
CA GLU A 127 2.30 -2.31 14.24
C GLU A 127 3.77 -2.28 13.81
N ALA A 128 4.05 -1.80 12.61
CA ALA A 128 5.41 -1.60 12.12
C ALA A 128 6.13 -0.41 12.79
N ASP A 129 5.44 0.40 13.61
CA ASP A 129 5.96 1.62 14.26
C ASP A 129 6.58 2.63 13.28
N VAL A 130 5.89 2.88 12.16
CA VAL A 130 6.39 3.77 11.09
C VAL A 130 5.51 5.01 10.86
N VAL A 131 4.45 5.20 11.66
CA VAL A 131 3.49 6.31 11.46
C VAL A 131 3.79 7.54 12.31
N ARG A 132 4.62 7.42 13.34
CA ARG A 132 4.95 8.51 14.26
C ARG A 132 5.52 9.73 13.54
N GLY A 133 4.91 10.89 13.78
CA GLY A 133 5.32 12.16 13.16
C GLY A 133 4.94 12.32 11.69
N ARG A 134 4.20 11.36 11.11
CA ARG A 134 3.72 11.43 9.72
C ARG A 134 2.32 11.99 9.65
N ARG A 135 2.06 12.77 8.61
CA ARG A 135 0.72 13.20 8.22
C ARG A 135 0.13 12.15 7.29
N LEU A 136 -1.04 11.65 7.61
CA LEU A 136 -1.69 10.58 6.84
C LEU A 136 -3.21 10.58 7.01
N THR A 137 -3.88 9.80 6.17
CA THR A 137 -5.31 9.50 6.27
C THR A 137 -5.55 7.99 6.28
N SER A 138 -6.78 7.60 6.54
CA SER A 138 -7.22 6.21 6.59
C SER A 138 -8.75 6.12 6.55
N TRP A 139 -9.26 4.91 6.59
CA TRP A 139 -10.66 4.71 6.98
C TRP A 139 -10.91 5.42 8.33
N PRO A 140 -12.01 6.20 8.47
CA PRO A 140 -12.20 7.10 9.62
C PRO A 140 -12.18 6.45 10.99
N SER A 141 -12.51 5.15 11.08
CA SER A 141 -12.49 4.44 12.37
C SER A 141 -11.11 4.29 12.98
N LEU A 142 -10.04 4.44 12.19
CA LEU A 142 -8.66 4.34 12.65
C LEU A 142 -8.10 5.67 13.19
N GLN A 143 -8.88 6.74 13.17
CA GLN A 143 -8.41 8.07 13.53
C GLN A 143 -7.78 8.11 14.93
N THR A 144 -8.44 7.56 15.92
CA THR A 144 -7.94 7.52 17.30
C THR A 144 -6.69 6.64 17.41
N ASP A 145 -6.68 5.49 16.77
CA ASP A 145 -5.55 4.57 16.79
C ASP A 145 -4.28 5.22 16.21
N LEU A 146 -4.42 5.91 15.08
CA LEU A 146 -3.32 6.60 14.41
C LEU A 146 -2.80 7.79 15.22
N ARG A 147 -3.68 8.59 15.82
CA ARG A 147 -3.28 9.67 16.72
C ARG A 147 -2.55 9.15 17.96
N ASN A 148 -3.04 8.06 18.56
CA ASN A 148 -2.37 7.40 19.68
C ASN A 148 -1.00 6.84 19.30
N ALA A 149 -0.83 6.41 18.05
CA ALA A 149 0.46 5.98 17.51
C ALA A 149 1.41 7.15 17.15
N GLY A 150 0.96 8.39 17.31
CA GLY A 150 1.76 9.59 17.10
C GLY A 150 1.70 10.17 15.69
N ALA A 151 0.71 9.77 14.87
CA ALA A 151 0.48 10.33 13.55
C ALA A 151 -0.42 11.59 13.60
N GLU A 152 -0.28 12.46 12.61
CA GLU A 152 -1.23 13.53 12.30
C GLU A 152 -2.27 13.00 11.32
N TRP A 153 -3.43 12.58 11.83
CA TRP A 153 -4.52 12.11 10.99
C TRP A 153 -5.33 13.28 10.42
N VAL A 154 -5.58 13.24 9.12
CA VAL A 154 -6.39 14.24 8.41
C VAL A 154 -7.46 13.58 7.55
N ASP A 155 -8.60 14.23 7.37
CA ASP A 155 -9.68 13.75 6.51
C ASP A 155 -9.54 14.32 5.10
N GLU A 156 -8.68 13.69 4.31
CA GLU A 156 -8.41 14.04 2.91
C GLU A 156 -8.47 12.80 2.01
N GLU A 157 -8.87 12.96 0.75
CA GLU A 157 -8.99 11.85 -0.19
C GLU A 157 -7.64 11.16 -0.47
N VAL A 158 -6.54 11.92 -0.44
CA VAL A 158 -5.18 11.41 -0.57
C VAL A 158 -4.20 12.29 0.16
N VAL A 159 -3.28 11.68 0.89
CA VAL A 159 -2.18 12.37 1.59
C VAL A 159 -0.87 11.74 1.14
N VAL A 160 0.10 12.58 0.82
CA VAL A 160 1.48 12.17 0.52
C VAL A 160 2.40 12.79 1.56
N ASP A 161 3.14 11.96 2.27
CA ASP A 161 4.14 12.38 3.25
C ASP A 161 5.38 11.51 3.18
N GLN A 162 6.49 12.07 2.73
CA GLN A 162 7.81 11.41 2.65
C GLN A 162 7.75 10.03 2.00
N GLY A 163 7.11 9.91 0.84
CA GLY A 163 6.96 8.66 0.10
C GLY A 163 5.85 7.74 0.58
N LEU A 164 5.12 8.10 1.63
CA LEU A 164 3.91 7.39 2.06
C LEU A 164 2.68 8.06 1.42
N VAL A 165 1.93 7.29 0.64
CA VAL A 165 0.64 7.68 0.06
C VAL A 165 -0.47 7.00 0.82
N THR A 166 -1.46 7.75 1.31
CA THR A 166 -2.62 7.18 2.01
C THR A 166 -3.93 7.74 1.48
N SER A 167 -4.98 6.91 1.50
CA SER A 167 -6.37 7.26 1.17
C SER A 167 -7.36 6.54 2.09
N ARG A 168 -8.64 6.94 2.06
CA ARG A 168 -9.63 6.54 3.08
C ARG A 168 -10.44 5.30 2.72
N ASN A 169 -10.87 5.19 1.45
CA ASN A 169 -11.86 4.21 1.03
C ASN A 169 -11.85 4.04 -0.50
N PRO A 170 -12.67 3.13 -1.09
CA PRO A 170 -12.70 2.92 -2.53
C PRO A 170 -13.08 4.15 -3.38
N ASP A 171 -13.83 5.10 -2.85
CA ASP A 171 -14.18 6.33 -3.59
C ASP A 171 -12.94 7.20 -3.86
N ASP A 172 -11.92 7.07 -3.05
CA ASP A 172 -10.65 7.79 -3.19
C ASP A 172 -9.67 7.12 -4.20
N LEU A 173 -10.01 5.96 -4.75
CA LEU A 173 -9.11 5.21 -5.64
C LEU A 173 -8.55 6.01 -6.83
N PRO A 174 -9.31 6.91 -7.50
CA PRO A 174 -8.73 7.72 -8.57
C PRO A 174 -7.55 8.56 -8.12
N ALA A 175 -7.69 9.30 -7.00
CA ALA A 175 -6.62 10.13 -6.43
C ALA A 175 -5.47 9.26 -5.86
N PHE A 176 -5.81 8.17 -5.19
CA PHE A 176 -4.84 7.20 -4.65
C PHE A 176 -3.95 6.61 -5.75
N LYS A 177 -4.55 6.11 -6.85
CA LYS A 177 -3.81 5.56 -8.00
C LYS A 177 -2.89 6.60 -8.65
N ALA A 178 -3.38 7.81 -8.86
CA ALA A 178 -2.59 8.89 -9.45
C ALA A 178 -1.32 9.18 -8.61
N LYS A 179 -1.48 9.30 -7.28
CA LYS A 179 -0.38 9.63 -6.38
C LYS A 179 0.58 8.48 -6.14
N LEU A 180 0.10 7.24 -6.02
CA LEU A 180 1.00 6.10 -5.90
C LEU A 180 1.88 5.92 -7.15
N LEU A 181 1.33 6.10 -8.35
CA LEU A 181 2.11 6.00 -9.58
C LEU A 181 3.18 7.10 -9.66
N GLU A 182 2.85 8.33 -9.28
CA GLU A 182 3.78 9.45 -9.19
C GLU A 182 4.94 9.14 -8.23
N GLU A 183 4.63 8.76 -6.98
CA GLU A 183 5.65 8.44 -5.97
C GLU A 183 6.48 7.20 -6.34
N PHE A 184 5.88 6.18 -6.94
CA PHE A 184 6.59 4.97 -7.35
C PHE A 184 7.52 5.21 -8.54
N ALA A 185 7.17 6.12 -9.44
CA ALA A 185 8.05 6.52 -10.54
C ALA A 185 9.26 7.33 -10.05
N GLU A 186 9.06 8.22 -9.07
CA GLU A 186 10.11 9.07 -8.49
C GLU A 186 11.02 8.33 -7.50
N GLY A 187 10.54 7.25 -6.90
CA GLY A 187 10.96 6.52 -5.72
C GLY A 187 12.43 6.44 -5.33
N LYS A 188 13.38 6.34 -6.25
CA LYS A 188 14.82 6.26 -5.91
C LYS A 188 15.54 7.61 -5.93
N ASP A 189 15.01 8.58 -6.63
CA ASP A 189 15.71 9.85 -6.84
C ASP A 189 15.66 10.74 -5.60
N ARG A 190 14.65 10.57 -4.74
CA ARG A 190 14.53 11.29 -3.46
C ARG A 190 15.43 10.72 -2.35
N ALA A 191 15.69 9.42 -2.35
CA ALA A 191 16.59 8.79 -1.36
C ALA A 191 18.06 9.12 -1.60
N ALA A 192 18.43 9.56 -2.81
CA ALA A 192 19.79 9.96 -3.17
C ALA A 192 20.10 11.43 -2.87
N SER A 193 19.12 12.22 -2.39
CA SER A 193 19.20 13.66 -2.21
C SER A 193 19.26 14.10 -0.73
N VAL A 194 19.49 13.18 0.21
CA VAL A 194 19.64 13.46 1.66
C VAL A 194 21.02 13.06 2.15
#